data_901a30fdf0e6f51fa5da462e23cf0c24
#
_entry.id   901a30fdf0e6f51fa5da462e23cf0c24
#
_cell.length_a   1.000
_cell.length_b   1.000
_cell.length_c   1.000
_cell.angle_alpha   90.00
_cell.angle_beta   90.00
_cell.angle_gamma   90.00
#
_symmetry.space_group_name_H-M   'P 1'
#
loop_
_entity.id
_entity.type
_entity.pdbx_description
1 polymer ?
#
loop_
_entity_poly.entity_id
_entity_poly.type
_entity_poly.pdbx_seq_one_letter_code
_entity_poly.pdbx_strand_id
1 'polypeptide(L)'
;MRKRVLQLACLATLATAGFAQQPTTVVVQQQAATVAAPQAALASPAAISLDDAIARARSNEPAFAAAAAASRNAALDRSIAHSALLPSVEYHNQYLYTQPVVGPSGVGMGSPAISSNPRFIANNAVHEYMSQGRVNETIGAQQINALGHASAALAVATAELEVAQRGLVASVAGLFYAASASGRKVSVAERAASEAASLTTLTQQRETAREVAHADVVKAQLQQQQRDRDLADARLEAERARLELAVLLFADPRTPYTLAVPDAPPSVPARADVEAALAKHNPELASALASTHLADLNVFAARAAYLPDLALNYTYGIDAAQFATKGMDGSHNLGYSASVTLDIPVWDWFATRDRVRQSEISRDVARTTLSNTQRKLIATLDEDYAEAAAAHDQLDSLNLSVTTAAESLRLTRLSYSAGETPILEVVDAENSLTTAELAREDGNVRLQTALANLQLLTGTI
;
A
#
# COMPACT_ATOMS: atom_id res chain seq x y z
N MET A 1 4.29 -9.31 -49.17
CA MET A 1 4.37 -10.75 -49.49
C MET A 1 5.33 -11.46 -48.55
N ARG A 2 4.75 -12.44 -47.82
CA ARG A 2 5.33 -13.63 -47.16
C ARG A 2 6.63 -13.55 -46.33
N LYS A 3 6.36 -13.67 -45.00
CA LYS A 3 7.16 -14.17 -43.88
C LYS A 3 8.07 -15.36 -44.24
N ARG A 4 9.28 -15.42 -43.62
CA ARG A 4 9.86 -16.67 -43.12
C ARG A 4 10.70 -16.38 -41.87
N VAL A 5 10.20 -16.89 -40.75
CA VAL A 5 10.86 -17.01 -39.45
C VAL A 5 11.84 -18.18 -39.53
N LEU A 6 13.11 -17.97 -39.18
CA LEU A 6 14.05 -19.06 -38.95
C LEU A 6 14.23 -19.26 -37.45
N GLN A 7 13.68 -20.36 -36.93
CA GLN A 7 13.95 -20.89 -35.60
C GLN A 7 15.27 -21.67 -35.62
N LEU A 8 16.27 -21.22 -34.86
CA LEU A 8 17.44 -22.06 -34.54
C LEU A 8 17.14 -22.79 -33.22
N ALA A 9 16.96 -24.11 -33.31
CA ALA A 9 16.90 -25.00 -32.17
C ALA A 9 18.31 -25.46 -31.80
N CYS A 10 18.83 -25.09 -30.63
CA CYS A 10 20.00 -25.70 -30.02
C CYS A 10 19.60 -26.99 -29.32
N LEU A 11 19.98 -28.15 -29.89
CA LEU A 11 19.95 -29.43 -29.23
C LEU A 11 21.16 -29.54 -28.30
N ALA A 12 20.88 -29.52 -26.97
CA ALA A 12 21.83 -29.99 -25.96
C ALA A 12 21.51 -31.44 -25.63
N THR A 13 22.33 -32.39 -26.08
CA THR A 13 22.27 -33.79 -25.70
C THR A 13 22.89 -33.98 -24.30
N LEU A 14 22.06 -34.16 -23.29
CA LEU A 14 22.46 -34.67 -21.97
C LEU A 14 22.44 -36.19 -21.97
N ALA A 15 23.61 -36.82 -21.78
CA ALA A 15 23.76 -38.23 -21.55
C ALA A 15 23.15 -38.61 -20.18
N THR A 16 22.07 -39.37 -20.17
CA THR A 16 21.48 -39.96 -18.96
C THR A 16 22.14 -41.30 -18.68
N ALA A 17 22.90 -41.36 -17.58
CA ALA A 17 23.30 -42.64 -16.96
C ALA A 17 22.10 -43.23 -16.25
N GLY A 18 21.60 -44.37 -16.75
CA GLY A 18 20.51 -45.09 -16.14
C GLY A 18 20.93 -45.82 -14.85
N PHE A 19 20.33 -45.43 -13.74
CA PHE A 19 20.27 -46.27 -12.55
C PHE A 19 18.90 -46.96 -12.52
N ALA A 20 18.93 -48.30 -12.68
CA ALA A 20 17.78 -49.16 -12.51
C ALA A 20 17.40 -49.20 -11.01
N GLN A 21 16.30 -48.60 -10.62
CA GLN A 21 15.67 -48.79 -9.30
C GLN A 21 14.58 -49.85 -9.44
N GLN A 22 14.72 -50.94 -8.73
CA GLN A 22 13.71 -51.96 -8.52
C GLN A 22 12.50 -51.39 -7.77
N PRO A 23 11.26 -51.77 -8.08
CA PRO A 23 10.09 -51.34 -7.31
C PRO A 23 9.99 -52.10 -6.00
N THR A 24 10.28 -51.42 -4.89
CA THR A 24 9.90 -51.91 -3.55
C THR A 24 8.44 -51.58 -3.33
N THR A 25 7.61 -52.66 -3.33
CA THR A 25 6.21 -52.61 -2.92
C THR A 25 6.14 -52.27 -1.42
N VAL A 26 5.86 -51.02 -1.10
CA VAL A 26 5.51 -50.63 0.27
C VAL A 26 4.00 -50.89 0.43
N VAL A 27 3.67 -51.91 1.20
CA VAL A 27 2.31 -52.12 1.70
C VAL A 27 2.01 -51.04 2.71
N VAL A 28 1.27 -50.01 2.27
CA VAL A 28 0.70 -48.99 3.17
C VAL A 28 -0.47 -49.61 3.91
N GLN A 29 -0.25 -50.05 5.14
CA GLN A 29 -1.31 -50.35 6.10
C GLN A 29 -2.04 -49.04 6.40
N GLN A 30 -3.21 -48.84 5.82
CA GLN A 30 -4.14 -47.76 6.16
C GLN A 30 -4.67 -48.00 7.58
N GLN A 31 -3.96 -47.50 8.59
CA GLN A 31 -4.57 -47.27 9.89
C GLN A 31 -5.57 -46.11 9.71
N ALA A 32 -6.85 -46.45 9.77
CA ALA A 32 -7.91 -45.46 9.92
C ALA A 32 -7.74 -44.79 11.28
N ALA A 33 -6.91 -43.73 11.30
CA ALA A 33 -6.94 -42.78 12.38
C ALA A 33 -8.24 -41.99 12.25
N THR A 34 -9.19 -42.35 13.09
CA THR A 34 -10.39 -41.54 13.36
C THR A 34 -9.84 -40.18 13.87
N VAL A 35 -9.63 -39.23 12.95
CA VAL A 35 -9.38 -37.86 13.32
C VAL A 35 -10.71 -37.36 13.86
N ALA A 36 -10.86 -37.43 15.19
CA ALA A 36 -11.84 -36.63 15.89
C ALA A 36 -11.58 -35.18 15.47
N ALA A 37 -12.48 -34.64 14.66
CA ALA A 37 -12.47 -33.20 14.39
C ALA A 37 -12.42 -32.51 15.75
N PRO A 38 -11.47 -31.59 16.00
CA PRO A 38 -11.54 -30.79 17.19
C PRO A 38 -12.87 -30.06 17.09
N GLN A 39 -13.81 -30.38 17.97
CA GLN A 39 -14.93 -29.51 18.26
C GLN A 39 -14.26 -28.20 18.67
N ALA A 40 -14.25 -27.24 17.73
CA ALA A 40 -13.94 -25.87 18.05
C ALA A 40 -14.92 -25.50 19.16
N ALA A 41 -14.44 -25.52 20.40
CA ALA A 41 -15.11 -24.85 21.48
C ALA A 41 -15.48 -23.49 20.91
N LEU A 42 -16.76 -23.12 20.99
CA LEU A 42 -17.26 -21.82 20.62
C LEU A 42 -16.49 -20.83 21.50
N ALA A 43 -15.28 -20.46 21.07
CA ALA A 43 -14.53 -19.40 21.70
C ALA A 43 -15.42 -18.18 21.63
N SER A 44 -15.70 -17.59 22.78
CA SER A 44 -16.42 -16.31 22.83
C SER A 44 -15.81 -15.39 21.79
N PRO A 45 -16.62 -14.69 20.97
CA PRO A 45 -16.11 -13.85 19.91
C PRO A 45 -15.07 -12.89 20.51
N ALA A 46 -13.89 -12.82 19.91
CA ALA A 46 -12.80 -11.99 20.41
C ALA A 46 -13.25 -10.54 20.41
N ALA A 47 -13.18 -9.89 21.58
CA ALA A 47 -13.40 -8.45 21.66
C ALA A 47 -12.19 -7.73 21.04
N ILE A 48 -12.43 -6.93 20.02
CA ILE A 48 -11.40 -6.23 19.23
C ILE A 48 -11.43 -4.74 19.61
N SER A 49 -10.29 -4.24 20.09
CA SER A 49 -10.07 -2.80 20.29
C SER A 49 -9.73 -2.12 18.97
N LEU A 50 -9.71 -0.79 18.92
CA LEU A 50 -9.28 -0.04 17.74
C LEU A 50 -7.83 -0.37 17.37
N ASP A 51 -6.94 -0.47 18.36
CA ASP A 51 -5.52 -0.80 18.14
C ASP A 51 -5.34 -2.21 17.56
N ASP A 52 -6.11 -3.19 18.07
CA ASP A 52 -6.11 -4.55 17.53
C ASP A 52 -6.64 -4.57 16.09
N ALA A 53 -7.66 -3.77 15.78
CA ALA A 53 -8.20 -3.62 14.43
C ALA A 53 -7.14 -3.05 13.47
N ILE A 54 -6.45 -1.98 13.87
CA ILE A 54 -5.36 -1.38 13.09
C ILE A 54 -4.23 -2.39 12.86
N ALA A 55 -3.81 -3.10 13.91
CA ALA A 55 -2.74 -4.10 13.79
C ALA A 55 -3.07 -5.23 12.81
N ARG A 56 -4.33 -5.72 12.81
CA ARG A 56 -4.81 -6.73 11.86
C ARG A 56 -4.91 -6.19 10.45
N ALA A 57 -5.45 -4.99 10.27
CA ALA A 57 -5.59 -4.36 8.97
C ALA A 57 -4.23 -4.13 8.28
N ARG A 58 -3.17 -3.77 9.02
CA ARG A 58 -1.80 -3.65 8.49
C ARG A 58 -1.27 -4.92 7.84
N SER A 59 -1.72 -6.10 8.28
CA SER A 59 -1.28 -7.38 7.70
C SER A 59 -2.10 -7.80 6.48
N ASN A 60 -3.32 -7.27 6.32
CA ASN A 60 -4.27 -7.72 5.30
C ASN A 60 -4.47 -6.70 4.16
N GLU A 61 -4.15 -5.41 4.37
CA GLU A 61 -4.45 -4.35 3.40
C GLU A 61 -3.41 -4.31 2.26
N PRO A 62 -3.84 -4.56 1.00
CA PRO A 62 -2.92 -4.62 -0.14
C PRO A 62 -2.23 -3.28 -0.44
N ALA A 63 -2.92 -2.15 -0.23
CA ALA A 63 -2.35 -0.83 -0.51
C ALA A 63 -1.20 -0.51 0.46
N PHE A 64 -1.35 -0.82 1.74
CA PHE A 64 -0.27 -0.71 2.72
C PHE A 64 0.90 -1.66 2.39
N ALA A 65 0.60 -2.92 2.03
CA ALA A 65 1.63 -3.88 1.63
C ALA A 65 2.41 -3.40 0.40
N ALA A 66 1.74 -2.80 -0.59
CA ALA A 66 2.38 -2.23 -1.78
C ALA A 66 3.31 -1.05 -1.43
N ALA A 67 2.87 -0.12 -0.57
CA ALA A 67 3.70 0.99 -0.09
C ALA A 67 4.92 0.50 0.71
N ALA A 68 4.74 -0.51 1.56
CA ALA A 68 5.84 -1.13 2.31
C ALA A 68 6.84 -1.83 1.38
N ALA A 69 6.37 -2.49 0.31
CA ALA A 69 7.23 -3.08 -0.70
C ALA A 69 8.00 -2.01 -1.49
N ALA A 70 7.35 -0.91 -1.88
CA ALA A 70 7.99 0.22 -2.57
C ALA A 70 9.11 0.85 -1.73
N SER A 71 8.88 1.07 -0.43
CA SER A 71 9.90 1.59 0.49
C SER A 71 11.10 0.62 0.63
N ARG A 72 10.85 -0.70 0.73
CA ARG A 72 11.92 -1.71 0.76
C ARG A 72 12.70 -1.76 -0.55
N ASN A 73 12.03 -1.67 -1.69
CA ASN A 73 12.69 -1.62 -3.00
C ASN A 73 13.57 -0.38 -3.13
N ALA A 74 13.09 0.80 -2.73
CA ALA A 74 13.89 2.02 -2.71
C ALA A 74 15.12 1.92 -1.79
N ALA A 75 15.03 1.19 -0.67
CA ALA A 75 16.17 0.91 0.20
C ALA A 75 17.21 0.00 -0.49
N LEU A 76 16.74 -0.99 -1.24
CA LEU A 76 17.61 -1.85 -2.06
C LEU A 76 18.25 -1.06 -3.22
N ASP A 77 17.50 -0.19 -3.90
CA ASP A 77 18.01 0.68 -4.97
C ASP A 77 19.13 1.59 -4.46
N ARG A 78 18.98 2.14 -3.23
CA ARG A 78 20.05 2.88 -2.57
C ARG A 78 21.29 2.00 -2.30
N SER A 79 21.10 0.76 -1.87
CA SER A 79 22.20 -0.19 -1.67
C SER A 79 22.89 -0.54 -2.99
N ILE A 80 22.12 -0.74 -4.05
CA ILE A 80 22.64 -0.98 -5.42
C ILE A 80 23.44 0.24 -5.90
N ALA A 81 22.90 1.46 -5.73
CA ALA A 81 23.60 2.68 -6.11
C ALA A 81 24.91 2.88 -5.31
N HIS A 82 24.92 2.49 -4.04
CA HIS A 82 26.16 2.49 -3.24
C HIS A 82 27.18 1.45 -3.77
N SER A 83 26.70 0.24 -4.11
CA SER A 83 27.57 -0.81 -4.66
C SER A 83 28.11 -0.44 -6.04
N ALA A 84 27.38 0.36 -6.83
CA ALA A 84 27.84 0.85 -8.13
C ALA A 84 28.99 1.87 -8.05
N LEU A 85 29.35 2.34 -6.87
CA LEU A 85 30.55 3.13 -6.59
C LEU A 85 31.78 2.28 -6.26
N LEU A 86 31.66 0.96 -6.31
CA LEU A 86 32.76 0.03 -6.04
C LEU A 86 33.18 -0.66 -7.33
N PRO A 87 34.49 -0.99 -7.48
CA PRO A 87 34.96 -1.70 -8.66
C PRO A 87 34.21 -3.00 -8.91
N SER A 88 33.75 -3.19 -10.13
CA SER A 88 33.16 -4.44 -10.59
C SER A 88 34.23 -5.43 -10.99
N VAL A 89 34.06 -6.71 -10.61
CA VAL A 89 34.95 -7.79 -10.99
C VAL A 89 34.21 -8.79 -11.83
N GLU A 90 34.70 -9.03 -13.03
CA GLU A 90 34.09 -9.89 -14.03
C GLU A 90 35.12 -10.92 -14.51
N TYR A 91 34.71 -12.17 -14.75
CA TYR A 91 35.53 -13.16 -15.45
C TYR A 91 34.95 -13.34 -16.85
N HIS A 92 35.70 -12.84 -17.84
CA HIS A 92 35.30 -12.81 -19.24
C HIS A 92 35.97 -13.94 -20.02
N ASN A 93 35.18 -14.75 -20.74
CA ASN A 93 35.66 -15.78 -21.66
C ASN A 93 35.03 -15.55 -23.03
N GLN A 94 35.87 -15.50 -24.02
CA GLN A 94 35.43 -15.34 -25.40
C GLN A 94 36.32 -16.20 -26.31
N TYR A 95 35.65 -16.86 -27.25
CA TYR A 95 36.34 -17.43 -28.42
C TYR A 95 35.84 -16.69 -29.67
N LEU A 96 36.77 -16.10 -30.39
CA LEU A 96 36.50 -15.40 -31.62
C LEU A 96 37.15 -16.16 -32.79
N TYR A 97 36.34 -16.44 -33.82
CA TYR A 97 36.83 -16.97 -35.08
C TYR A 97 36.65 -15.91 -36.16
N THR A 98 37.75 -15.52 -36.82
CA THR A 98 37.75 -14.55 -37.89
C THR A 98 38.12 -15.24 -39.19
N GLN A 99 37.40 -14.98 -40.26
CA GLN A 99 37.67 -15.56 -41.58
C GLN A 99 39.12 -15.25 -42.00
N PRO A 100 39.92 -16.30 -42.32
CA PRO A 100 41.29 -16.09 -42.78
C PRO A 100 41.34 -15.37 -44.15
N VAL A 101 42.39 -14.61 -44.37
CA VAL A 101 42.65 -14.02 -45.67
C VAL A 101 43.17 -15.11 -46.60
N VAL A 102 42.46 -15.37 -47.70
CA VAL A 102 42.91 -16.24 -48.77
C VAL A 102 43.52 -15.35 -49.86
N GLY A 103 44.79 -15.37 -49.98
CA GLY A 103 45.51 -14.59 -51.00
C GLY A 103 46.53 -15.46 -51.79
N PRO A 104 46.98 -15.03 -52.99
CA PRO A 104 48.05 -15.75 -53.70
C PRO A 104 49.32 -15.68 -52.85
N SER A 105 49.92 -16.85 -52.62
CA SER A 105 51.23 -16.95 -51.95
C SER A 105 52.23 -16.26 -52.86
N GLY A 106 53.02 -15.33 -52.35
CA GLY A 106 54.10 -14.70 -53.07
C GLY A 106 55.09 -15.73 -53.58
N VAL A 107 55.31 -15.73 -54.92
CA VAL A 107 56.39 -16.37 -55.69
C VAL A 107 56.68 -17.86 -55.33
N GLY A 108 55.90 -18.76 -55.88
CA GLY A 108 56.18 -20.20 -55.94
C GLY A 108 54.90 -20.95 -56.33
N MET A 109 54.97 -21.73 -57.41
CA MET A 109 53.88 -22.58 -57.92
C MET A 109 53.37 -23.49 -56.78
N GLY A 110 52.21 -23.19 -56.23
CA GLY A 110 51.58 -24.04 -55.21
C GLY A 110 50.33 -23.43 -54.66
N SER A 111 49.48 -24.22 -54.02
CA SER A 111 48.18 -23.93 -53.47
C SER A 111 48.08 -22.58 -52.71
N PRO A 112 46.93 -21.90 -52.74
CA PRO A 112 46.75 -20.66 -52.01
C PRO A 112 47.05 -20.88 -50.55
N ALA A 113 48.06 -20.20 -50.00
CA ALA A 113 48.41 -20.25 -48.60
C ALA A 113 47.31 -19.50 -47.84
N ILE A 114 46.74 -20.17 -46.86
CA ILE A 114 45.83 -19.54 -45.91
C ILE A 114 46.70 -18.67 -44.99
N SER A 115 46.51 -17.34 -45.06
CA SER A 115 47.20 -16.42 -44.16
C SER A 115 46.69 -16.61 -42.73
N SER A 116 47.59 -16.58 -41.77
CA SER A 116 47.21 -16.54 -40.32
C SER A 116 46.61 -15.19 -39.90
N ASN A 117 46.63 -14.21 -40.81
CA ASN A 117 46.08 -12.89 -40.51
C ASN A 117 44.56 -12.87 -40.69
N PRO A 118 43.83 -12.22 -39.82
CA PRO A 118 42.36 -12.06 -39.92
C PRO A 118 42.01 -11.14 -41.11
N ARG A 119 40.91 -11.47 -41.80
CA ARG A 119 40.44 -10.71 -42.96
C ARG A 119 39.53 -9.55 -42.60
N PHE A 120 38.67 -9.76 -41.60
CA PHE A 120 37.50 -8.90 -41.40
C PHE A 120 37.67 -7.88 -40.26
N ILE A 121 38.36 -8.24 -39.19
CA ILE A 121 38.61 -7.39 -38.03
C ILE A 121 40.11 -7.33 -37.81
N ALA A 122 40.62 -6.22 -37.34
CA ALA A 122 42.03 -6.09 -36.95
C ALA A 122 42.29 -6.84 -35.64
N ASN A 123 42.28 -8.16 -35.73
CA ASN A 123 42.54 -9.08 -34.62
C ASN A 123 43.94 -9.62 -34.69
N ASN A 124 44.44 -10.18 -33.57
CA ASN A 124 45.75 -10.76 -33.47
C ASN A 124 45.90 -12.07 -34.25
N ALA A 125 44.76 -12.80 -34.44
CA ALA A 125 44.80 -14.09 -35.16
C ALA A 125 43.40 -14.49 -35.69
N VAL A 126 43.39 -15.54 -36.56
CA VAL A 126 42.14 -16.18 -37.05
C VAL A 126 41.32 -16.80 -35.90
N HIS A 127 42.00 -17.39 -34.93
CA HIS A 127 41.44 -17.92 -33.70
C HIS A 127 41.96 -17.07 -32.56
N GLU A 128 41.06 -16.50 -31.77
CA GLU A 128 41.42 -15.70 -30.60
C GLU A 128 40.67 -16.22 -29.38
N TYR A 129 41.41 -16.49 -28.35
CA TYR A 129 40.92 -17.00 -27.04
C TYR A 129 41.18 -15.93 -26.01
N MET A 130 40.10 -15.36 -25.48
CA MET A 130 40.17 -14.47 -24.31
C MET A 130 39.64 -15.19 -23.09
N SER A 131 40.43 -15.19 -22.03
CA SER A 131 40.05 -15.75 -20.73
C SER A 131 40.69 -14.88 -19.67
N GLN A 132 39.91 -13.90 -19.16
CA GLN A 132 40.42 -12.76 -18.42
C GLN A 132 39.57 -12.41 -17.21
N GLY A 133 40.21 -12.14 -16.08
CA GLY A 133 39.63 -11.38 -14.99
C GLY A 133 39.69 -9.89 -15.33
N ARG A 134 38.55 -9.19 -15.27
CA ARG A 134 38.43 -7.75 -15.52
C ARG A 134 37.97 -7.06 -14.27
N VAL A 135 38.61 -5.96 -13.91
CA VAL A 135 38.19 -5.04 -12.85
C VAL A 135 37.91 -3.70 -13.51
N ASN A 136 36.64 -3.25 -13.41
CA ASN A 136 36.20 -2.03 -14.05
C ASN A 136 35.63 -1.10 -12.98
N GLU A 137 36.01 0.17 -13.05
CA GLU A 137 35.48 1.23 -12.20
C GLU A 137 35.26 2.49 -13.03
N THR A 138 34.09 3.13 -12.85
CA THR A 138 33.82 4.41 -13.51
C THR A 138 33.51 5.46 -12.42
N ILE A 139 34.32 6.50 -12.39
CA ILE A 139 34.22 7.60 -11.45
C ILE A 139 33.77 8.84 -12.20
N GLY A 140 32.54 9.27 -11.95
CA GLY A 140 31.98 10.47 -12.57
C GLY A 140 30.94 11.15 -11.67
N ALA A 141 30.57 12.34 -12.04
CA ALA A 141 29.57 13.11 -11.30
C ALA A 141 28.18 12.44 -11.36
N GLN A 142 27.88 11.65 -12.39
CA GLN A 142 26.65 10.92 -12.55
C GLN A 142 26.52 9.77 -11.53
N GLN A 143 27.61 9.01 -11.29
CA GLN A 143 27.63 7.90 -10.32
C GLN A 143 27.45 8.42 -8.87
N ILE A 144 28.12 9.53 -8.55
CA ILE A 144 27.97 10.15 -7.22
C ILE A 144 26.53 10.65 -7.03
N ASN A 145 25.95 11.27 -8.07
CA ASN A 145 24.57 11.74 -8.01
C ASN A 145 23.57 10.60 -7.95
N ALA A 146 23.83 9.44 -8.57
CA ALA A 146 22.95 8.27 -8.51
C ALA A 146 22.69 7.81 -7.07
N LEU A 147 23.70 7.84 -6.19
CA LEU A 147 23.54 7.56 -4.76
C LEU A 147 22.67 8.61 -4.06
N GLY A 148 22.90 9.90 -4.36
CA GLY A 148 22.07 11.00 -3.84
C GLY A 148 20.61 10.85 -4.27
N HIS A 149 20.39 10.58 -5.55
CA HIS A 149 19.07 10.33 -6.13
C HIS A 149 18.36 9.14 -5.47
N ALA A 150 19.03 7.99 -5.35
CA ALA A 150 18.46 6.81 -4.69
C ALA A 150 18.15 7.08 -3.21
N SER A 151 18.97 7.88 -2.52
CA SER A 151 18.70 8.28 -1.12
C SER A 151 17.49 9.20 -1.01
N ALA A 152 17.31 10.14 -1.93
CA ALA A 152 16.14 11.01 -1.98
C ALA A 152 14.88 10.23 -2.38
N ALA A 153 14.97 9.30 -3.33
CA ALA A 153 13.87 8.40 -3.70
C ALA A 153 13.43 7.52 -2.52
N LEU A 154 14.37 7.02 -1.71
CA LEU A 154 14.05 6.30 -0.47
C LEU A 154 13.31 7.21 0.52
N ALA A 155 13.71 8.48 0.67
CA ALA A 155 13.01 9.41 1.56
C ALA A 155 11.57 9.66 1.10
N VAL A 156 11.32 9.77 -0.22
CA VAL A 156 9.98 9.87 -0.80
C VAL A 156 9.17 8.60 -0.47
N ALA A 157 9.70 7.41 -0.80
CA ALA A 157 9.00 6.15 -0.59
C ALA A 157 8.71 5.86 0.90
N THR A 158 9.59 6.33 1.81
CA THR A 158 9.38 6.21 3.25
C THR A 158 8.26 7.14 3.72
N ALA A 159 8.20 8.36 3.21
CA ALA A 159 7.11 9.30 3.52
C ALA A 159 5.76 8.81 2.94
N GLU A 160 5.76 8.24 1.74
CA GLU A 160 4.57 7.65 1.12
C GLU A 160 4.06 6.41 1.89
N LEU A 161 4.96 5.59 2.45
CA LEU A 161 4.58 4.50 3.36
C LEU A 161 3.87 5.03 4.60
N GLU A 162 4.37 6.12 5.18
CA GLU A 162 3.73 6.76 6.34
C GLU A 162 2.35 7.34 5.97
N VAL A 163 2.19 7.95 4.78
CA VAL A 163 0.89 8.40 4.25
C VAL A 163 -0.07 7.22 4.13
N ALA A 164 0.38 6.10 3.53
CA ALA A 164 -0.43 4.89 3.38
C ALA A 164 -0.83 4.29 4.74
N GLN A 165 0.10 4.28 5.71
CA GLN A 165 -0.17 3.82 7.07
C GLN A 165 -1.27 4.65 7.74
N ARG A 166 -1.18 5.97 7.65
CA ARG A 166 -2.18 6.87 8.23
C ARG A 166 -3.52 6.77 7.52
N GLY A 167 -3.53 6.67 6.18
CA GLY A 167 -4.74 6.42 5.41
C GLY A 167 -5.45 5.12 5.83
N LEU A 168 -4.69 4.07 6.09
CA LEU A 168 -5.23 2.81 6.62
C LEU A 168 -5.85 3.00 8.00
N VAL A 169 -5.16 3.69 8.92
CA VAL A 169 -5.67 3.98 10.27
C VAL A 169 -6.99 4.76 10.20
N ALA A 170 -7.08 5.79 9.32
CA ALA A 170 -8.32 6.55 9.10
C ALA A 170 -9.47 5.66 8.65
N SER A 171 -9.22 4.82 7.64
CA SER A 171 -10.25 3.92 7.11
C SER A 171 -10.72 2.93 8.15
N VAL A 172 -9.80 2.32 8.92
CA VAL A 172 -10.13 1.38 9.99
C VAL A 172 -10.91 2.08 11.11
N ALA A 173 -10.50 3.26 11.56
CA ALA A 173 -11.19 4.01 12.60
C ALA A 173 -12.61 4.38 12.16
N GLY A 174 -12.79 4.90 10.94
CA GLY A 174 -14.10 5.22 10.39
C GLY A 174 -15.04 4.01 10.36
N LEU A 175 -14.58 2.88 9.82
CA LEU A 175 -15.37 1.64 9.77
C LEU A 175 -15.61 1.04 11.15
N PHE A 176 -14.65 1.14 12.07
CA PHE A 176 -14.78 0.66 13.44
C PHE A 176 -15.89 1.40 14.19
N TYR A 177 -15.89 2.73 14.14
CA TYR A 177 -16.91 3.53 14.78
C TYR A 177 -18.27 3.42 14.10
N ALA A 178 -18.32 3.33 12.76
CA ALA A 178 -19.56 3.08 12.01
C ALA A 178 -20.16 1.72 12.36
N ALA A 179 -19.38 0.65 12.43
CA ALA A 179 -19.85 -0.68 12.81
C ALA A 179 -20.31 -0.74 14.27
N SER A 180 -19.64 -0.02 15.16
CA SER A 180 -20.08 0.10 16.55
C SER A 180 -21.41 0.84 16.69
N ALA A 181 -21.56 1.96 15.99
CA ALA A 181 -22.79 2.74 16.02
C ALA A 181 -23.99 2.01 15.42
N SER A 182 -23.78 1.31 14.28
CA SER A 182 -24.85 0.49 13.68
C SER A 182 -25.31 -0.62 14.65
N GLY A 183 -24.41 -1.23 15.41
CA GLY A 183 -24.79 -2.16 16.49
C GLY A 183 -25.63 -1.50 17.59
N ARG A 184 -25.31 -0.26 18.01
CA ARG A 184 -26.11 0.50 18.97
C ARG A 184 -27.47 0.92 18.41
N LYS A 185 -27.53 1.29 17.11
CA LYS A 185 -28.79 1.59 16.42
C LYS A 185 -29.72 0.37 16.38
N VAL A 186 -29.21 -0.85 16.25
CA VAL A 186 -30.04 -2.06 16.40
C VAL A 186 -30.67 -2.12 17.78
N SER A 187 -29.94 -1.83 18.83
CA SER A 187 -30.48 -1.82 20.21
C SER A 187 -31.56 -0.75 20.42
N VAL A 188 -31.44 0.42 19.75
CA VAL A 188 -32.50 1.44 19.72
C VAL A 188 -33.73 0.92 19.01
N ALA A 189 -33.58 0.32 17.84
CA ALA A 189 -34.68 -0.23 17.04
C ALA A 189 -35.38 -1.41 17.76
N GLU A 190 -34.63 -2.27 18.46
CA GLU A 190 -35.19 -3.37 19.26
C GLU A 190 -36.08 -2.84 20.41
N ARG A 191 -35.63 -1.82 21.10
CA ARG A 191 -36.44 -1.16 22.16
C ARG A 191 -37.70 -0.53 21.54
N ALA A 192 -37.55 0.23 20.45
CA ALA A 192 -38.69 0.86 19.79
C ALA A 192 -39.73 -0.16 19.29
N ALA A 193 -39.29 -1.29 18.70
CA ALA A 193 -40.20 -2.37 18.29
C ALA A 193 -40.92 -3.03 19.49
N SER A 194 -40.18 -3.30 20.57
CA SER A 194 -40.77 -3.85 21.79
C SER A 194 -41.81 -2.90 22.45
N GLU A 195 -41.52 -1.61 22.46
CA GLU A 195 -42.40 -0.59 22.98
C GLU A 195 -43.69 -0.46 22.14
N ALA A 196 -43.55 -0.45 20.79
CA ALA A 196 -44.71 -0.43 19.89
C ALA A 196 -45.59 -1.69 20.03
N ALA A 197 -44.98 -2.87 20.21
CA ALA A 197 -45.74 -4.11 20.47
C ALA A 197 -46.51 -4.04 21.80
N SER A 198 -45.87 -3.47 22.84
CA SER A 198 -46.49 -3.27 24.13
C SER A 198 -47.67 -2.30 24.08
N LEU A 199 -47.49 -1.18 23.32
CA LEU A 199 -48.56 -0.19 23.07
C LEU A 199 -49.72 -0.82 22.31
N THR A 200 -49.47 -1.64 21.31
CA THR A 200 -50.50 -2.35 20.55
C THR A 200 -51.30 -3.28 21.46
N THR A 201 -50.62 -4.06 22.30
CA THR A 201 -51.27 -4.96 23.24
C THR A 201 -52.12 -4.20 24.27
N LEU A 202 -51.63 -3.09 24.84
CA LEU A 202 -52.38 -2.23 25.75
C LEU A 202 -53.63 -1.64 25.09
N THR A 203 -53.50 -1.15 23.85
CA THR A 203 -54.63 -0.54 23.11
C THR A 203 -55.68 -1.58 22.78
N GLN A 204 -55.32 -2.83 22.41
CA GLN A 204 -56.29 -3.94 22.22
C GLN A 204 -57.04 -4.30 23.52
N GLN A 205 -56.37 -4.31 24.66
CA GLN A 205 -56.99 -4.56 25.97
C GLN A 205 -58.02 -3.46 26.28
N ARG A 206 -57.70 -2.19 26.03
CA ARG A 206 -58.58 -1.05 26.24
C ARG A 206 -59.77 -1.04 25.24
N GLU A 207 -59.56 -1.47 23.99
CA GLU A 207 -60.68 -1.68 23.06
C GLU A 207 -61.67 -2.73 23.57
N THR A 208 -61.14 -3.86 24.10
CA THR A 208 -61.98 -4.91 24.69
C THR A 208 -62.78 -4.40 25.87
N ALA A 209 -62.16 -3.51 26.67
CA ALA A 209 -62.83 -2.80 27.76
C ALA A 209 -63.77 -1.66 27.29
N ARG A 210 -63.83 -1.36 25.97
CA ARG A 210 -64.57 -0.26 25.32
C ARG A 210 -64.11 1.13 25.73
N GLU A 211 -62.86 1.28 26.12
CA GLU A 211 -62.27 2.56 26.54
C GLU A 211 -61.68 3.34 25.38
N VAL A 212 -61.34 2.67 24.27
CA VAL A 212 -60.77 3.29 23.08
C VAL A 212 -61.43 2.80 21.82
N ALA A 213 -61.29 3.56 20.72
CA ALA A 213 -61.87 3.23 19.42
C ALA A 213 -61.02 2.18 18.67
N HIS A 214 -61.63 1.34 17.83
CA HIS A 214 -60.92 0.41 16.94
C HIS A 214 -59.89 1.10 16.03
N ALA A 215 -60.15 2.34 15.65
CA ALA A 215 -59.19 3.13 14.86
C ALA A 215 -57.84 3.34 15.56
N ASP A 216 -57.81 3.38 16.92
CA ASP A 216 -56.59 3.55 17.67
C ASP A 216 -55.77 2.26 17.72
N VAL A 217 -56.44 1.10 17.77
CA VAL A 217 -55.79 -0.22 17.61
C VAL A 217 -55.11 -0.35 16.24
N VAL A 218 -55.82 0.07 15.16
CA VAL A 218 -55.26 0.03 13.81
C VAL A 218 -54.03 0.94 13.68
N LYS A 219 -54.04 2.12 14.32
CA LYS A 219 -52.86 3.01 14.34
C LYS A 219 -51.67 2.38 15.10
N ALA A 220 -51.93 1.78 16.26
CA ALA A 220 -50.89 1.07 17.03
C ALA A 220 -50.30 -0.10 16.25
N GLN A 221 -51.14 -0.87 15.55
CA GLN A 221 -50.65 -1.96 14.67
C GLN A 221 -49.83 -1.46 13.50
N LEU A 222 -50.20 -0.34 12.85
CA LEU A 222 -49.40 0.28 11.80
C LEU A 222 -48.01 0.73 12.33
N GLN A 223 -47.99 1.34 13.50
CA GLN A 223 -46.75 1.77 14.15
C GLN A 223 -45.86 0.55 14.47
N GLN A 224 -46.43 -0.50 15.05
CA GLN A 224 -45.69 -1.74 15.30
C GLN A 224 -45.09 -2.31 14.01
N GLN A 225 -45.86 -2.46 12.95
CA GLN A 225 -45.37 -2.94 11.66
C GLN A 225 -44.25 -2.04 11.07
N GLN A 226 -44.31 -0.74 11.30
CA GLN A 226 -43.23 0.17 10.88
C GLN A 226 -41.96 -0.09 11.70
N ARG A 227 -42.06 -0.22 13.03
CA ARG A 227 -40.93 -0.49 13.91
C ARG A 227 -40.29 -1.86 13.66
N ASP A 228 -41.09 -2.87 13.29
CA ASP A 228 -40.57 -4.18 12.92
C ASP A 228 -39.74 -4.10 11.62
N ARG A 229 -40.16 -3.28 10.63
CA ARG A 229 -39.37 -3.02 9.41
C ARG A 229 -38.08 -2.24 9.73
N ASP A 230 -38.18 -1.18 10.55
CA ASP A 230 -37.04 -0.37 10.96
C ASP A 230 -35.97 -1.24 11.68
N LEU A 231 -36.40 -2.20 12.49
CA LEU A 231 -35.52 -3.17 13.13
C LEU A 231 -34.84 -4.10 12.13
N ALA A 232 -35.60 -4.60 11.15
CA ALA A 232 -35.03 -5.47 10.12
C ALA A 232 -33.99 -4.73 9.28
N ASP A 233 -34.24 -3.47 8.94
CA ASP A 233 -33.30 -2.61 8.20
C ASP A 233 -32.07 -2.28 9.04
N ALA A 234 -32.23 -1.94 10.32
CA ALA A 234 -31.11 -1.69 11.22
C ALA A 234 -30.19 -2.92 11.39
N ARG A 235 -30.78 -4.12 11.50
CA ARG A 235 -30.00 -5.38 11.54
C ARG A 235 -29.22 -5.63 10.26
N LEU A 236 -29.82 -5.35 9.10
CA LEU A 236 -29.13 -5.48 7.80
C LEU A 236 -27.97 -4.49 7.68
N GLU A 237 -28.17 -3.24 8.11
CA GLU A 237 -27.14 -2.21 8.10
C GLU A 237 -25.97 -2.57 9.03
N ALA A 238 -26.27 -3.05 10.24
CA ALA A 238 -25.24 -3.50 11.18
C ALA A 238 -24.43 -4.67 10.64
N GLU A 239 -25.07 -5.64 9.97
CA GLU A 239 -24.35 -6.77 9.36
C GLU A 239 -23.48 -6.31 8.17
N ARG A 240 -23.94 -5.35 7.37
CA ARG A 240 -23.12 -4.75 6.30
C ARG A 240 -21.90 -4.05 6.88
N ALA A 241 -22.07 -3.17 7.85
CA ALA A 241 -20.97 -2.45 8.48
C ALA A 241 -19.97 -3.40 9.16
N ARG A 242 -20.46 -4.49 9.78
CA ARG A 242 -19.63 -5.54 10.36
C ARG A 242 -18.79 -6.24 9.28
N LEU A 243 -19.40 -6.60 8.14
CA LEU A 243 -18.69 -7.27 7.04
C LEU A 243 -17.67 -6.33 6.37
N GLU A 244 -17.99 -5.06 6.18
CA GLU A 244 -17.06 -4.07 5.60
C GLU A 244 -15.79 -3.93 6.44
N LEU A 245 -15.94 -3.83 7.77
CA LEU A 245 -14.79 -3.84 8.66
C LEU A 245 -14.06 -5.19 8.64
N ALA A 246 -14.78 -6.31 8.63
CA ALA A 246 -14.21 -7.65 8.65
C ALA A 246 -13.30 -7.93 7.44
N VAL A 247 -13.58 -7.35 6.26
CA VAL A 247 -12.73 -7.46 5.06
C VAL A 247 -11.33 -6.95 5.32
N LEU A 248 -11.18 -5.89 6.12
CA LEU A 248 -9.87 -5.36 6.48
C LEU A 248 -9.18 -6.17 7.60
N LEU A 249 -9.97 -6.76 8.51
CA LEU A 249 -9.43 -7.39 9.72
C LEU A 249 -9.06 -8.87 9.55
N PHE A 250 -9.75 -9.58 8.65
CA PHE A 250 -9.67 -11.05 8.58
C PHE A 250 -9.53 -11.54 7.15
N ALA A 251 -8.84 -12.67 6.99
CA ALA A 251 -8.81 -13.38 5.71
C ALA A 251 -10.18 -13.96 5.31
N ASP A 252 -11.00 -14.35 6.30
CA ASP A 252 -12.42 -14.72 6.10
C ASP A 252 -13.31 -13.66 6.78
N PRO A 253 -14.01 -12.81 6.02
CA PRO A 253 -14.91 -11.77 6.56
C PRO A 253 -16.07 -12.31 7.39
N ARG A 254 -16.34 -13.62 7.34
CA ARG A 254 -17.42 -14.26 8.12
C ARG A 254 -17.02 -14.54 9.57
N THR A 255 -15.75 -14.36 9.92
CA THR A 255 -15.25 -14.57 11.28
C THR A 255 -16.06 -13.75 12.28
N PRO A 256 -16.65 -14.37 13.34
CA PRO A 256 -17.40 -13.65 14.33
C PRO A 256 -16.47 -12.86 15.25
N TYR A 257 -16.81 -11.61 15.53
CA TYR A 257 -16.09 -10.74 16.46
C TYR A 257 -17.03 -9.76 17.14
N THR A 258 -16.58 -9.14 18.24
CA THR A 258 -17.25 -8.05 18.93
C THR A 258 -16.30 -6.86 19.00
N LEU A 259 -16.85 -5.63 19.09
CA LEU A 259 -16.07 -4.41 19.18
C LEU A 259 -16.01 -3.95 20.64
N ALA A 260 -14.80 -3.64 21.11
CA ALA A 260 -14.58 -3.00 22.39
C ALA A 260 -14.36 -1.50 22.18
N VAL A 261 -15.41 -0.69 22.43
CA VAL A 261 -15.35 0.77 22.26
C VAL A 261 -15.24 1.40 23.64
N PRO A 262 -14.34 2.40 23.84
CA PRO A 262 -14.29 3.18 25.06
C PRO A 262 -15.62 3.92 25.34
N ASP A 263 -16.03 3.97 26.59
CA ASP A 263 -17.31 4.58 27.00
C ASP A 263 -17.33 6.11 26.82
N ALA A 264 -16.16 6.76 26.87
CA ALA A 264 -16.06 8.21 26.71
C ALA A 264 -15.13 8.58 25.55
N PRO A 265 -15.55 9.50 24.67
CA PRO A 265 -14.67 10.02 23.62
C PRO A 265 -13.53 10.86 24.25
N PRO A 266 -12.34 10.87 23.66
CA PRO A 266 -11.26 11.75 24.09
C PRO A 266 -11.65 13.23 23.91
N SER A 267 -11.06 14.11 24.72
CA SER A 267 -11.27 15.55 24.59
C SER A 267 -10.63 16.11 23.31
N VAL A 268 -11.21 17.17 22.75
CA VAL A 268 -10.62 17.90 21.63
C VAL A 268 -9.29 18.52 22.07
N PRO A 269 -8.15 18.25 21.39
CA PRO A 269 -6.85 18.80 21.77
C PRO A 269 -6.79 20.31 21.52
N ALA A 270 -5.87 21.02 22.19
CA ALA A 270 -5.69 22.45 21.99
C ALA A 270 -5.16 22.72 20.56
N ARG A 271 -5.71 23.74 19.90
CA ARG A 271 -5.35 24.09 18.52
C ARG A 271 -3.85 24.30 18.30
N ALA A 272 -3.20 24.99 19.23
CA ALA A 272 -1.77 25.27 19.15
C ALA A 272 -0.91 24.00 19.16
N ASP A 273 -1.33 22.96 19.90
CA ASP A 273 -0.63 21.67 19.94
C ASP A 273 -0.79 20.91 18.61
N VAL A 274 -1.98 20.97 18.01
CA VAL A 274 -2.28 20.38 16.71
C VAL A 274 -1.45 21.06 15.59
N GLU A 275 -1.38 22.37 15.57
CA GLU A 275 -0.57 23.15 14.61
C GLU A 275 0.93 22.82 14.74
N ALA A 276 1.44 22.73 15.96
CA ALA A 276 2.84 22.42 16.22
C ALA A 276 3.19 20.99 15.80
N ALA A 277 2.30 20.02 16.02
CA ALA A 277 2.46 18.64 15.64
C ALA A 277 2.39 18.47 14.11
N LEU A 278 1.43 19.13 13.44
CA LEU A 278 1.30 19.13 11.98
C LEU A 278 2.60 19.57 11.30
N ALA A 279 3.20 20.67 11.77
CA ALA A 279 4.41 21.24 11.18
C ALA A 279 5.62 20.28 11.27
N LYS A 280 5.66 19.39 12.28
CA LYS A 280 6.80 18.51 12.54
C LYS A 280 6.64 17.11 11.97
N HIS A 281 5.42 16.59 11.96
CA HIS A 281 5.18 15.15 11.78
C HIS A 281 4.25 14.83 10.61
N ASN A 282 3.90 15.79 9.77
CA ASN A 282 3.02 15.51 8.64
C ASN A 282 3.77 14.80 7.50
N PRO A 283 3.37 13.56 7.11
CA PRO A 283 4.06 12.79 6.08
C PRO A 283 3.82 13.29 4.67
N GLU A 284 2.68 13.94 4.38
CA GLU A 284 2.42 14.54 3.06
C GLU A 284 3.39 15.70 2.82
N LEU A 285 3.63 16.53 3.85
CA LEU A 285 4.63 17.59 3.79
C LEU A 285 6.04 17.00 3.63
N ALA A 286 6.37 15.94 4.37
CA ALA A 286 7.66 15.26 4.26
C ALA A 286 7.87 14.65 2.86
N SER A 287 6.85 14.01 2.28
CA SER A 287 6.88 13.48 0.91
C SER A 287 7.08 14.61 -0.13
N ALA A 288 6.35 15.72 -0.02
CA ALA A 288 6.47 16.85 -0.93
C ALA A 288 7.85 17.52 -0.85
N LEU A 289 8.44 17.63 0.34
CA LEU A 289 9.80 18.15 0.54
C LEU A 289 10.85 17.18 -0.04
N ALA A 290 10.71 15.88 0.21
CA ALA A 290 11.61 14.87 -0.35
C ALA A 290 11.51 14.83 -1.89
N SER A 291 10.32 14.95 -2.46
CA SER A 291 10.10 15.03 -3.91
C SER A 291 10.73 16.28 -4.53
N THR A 292 10.68 17.42 -3.83
CA THR A 292 11.36 18.66 -4.28
C THR A 292 12.87 18.47 -4.26
N HIS A 293 13.43 17.85 -3.22
CA HIS A 293 14.85 17.55 -3.14
C HIS A 293 15.28 16.55 -4.25
N LEU A 294 14.48 15.53 -4.51
CA LEU A 294 14.70 14.59 -5.63
C LEU A 294 14.74 15.33 -6.97
N ALA A 295 13.82 16.26 -7.19
CA ALA A 295 13.80 17.09 -8.42
C ALA A 295 15.02 18.02 -8.54
N ASP A 296 15.53 18.59 -7.45
CA ASP A 296 16.78 19.36 -7.45
C ASP A 296 17.99 18.48 -7.82
N LEU A 297 18.04 17.24 -7.32
CA LEU A 297 19.08 16.26 -7.69
C LEU A 297 18.98 15.84 -9.16
N ASN A 298 17.78 15.74 -9.72
CA ASN A 298 17.59 15.48 -11.15
C ASN A 298 18.14 16.59 -12.03
N VAL A 299 18.00 17.87 -11.61
CA VAL A 299 18.63 19.00 -12.29
C VAL A 299 20.15 18.89 -12.18
N PHE A 300 20.69 18.55 -11.02
CA PHE A 300 22.12 18.33 -10.86
C PHE A 300 22.63 17.19 -11.72
N ALA A 301 21.94 16.04 -11.79
CA ALA A 301 22.26 14.92 -12.67
C ALA A 301 22.31 15.33 -14.13
N ALA A 302 21.29 16.06 -14.60
CA ALA A 302 21.26 16.55 -15.97
C ALA A 302 22.43 17.49 -16.29
N ARG A 303 22.84 18.35 -15.34
CA ARG A 303 24.02 19.21 -15.47
C ARG A 303 25.33 18.45 -15.38
N ALA A 304 25.38 17.37 -14.58
CA ALA A 304 26.54 16.51 -14.44
C ALA A 304 26.92 15.82 -15.76
N ALA A 305 25.97 15.66 -16.69
CA ALA A 305 26.24 15.12 -18.02
C ALA A 305 27.14 16.01 -18.90
N TYR A 306 27.47 17.24 -18.48
CA TYR A 306 28.52 18.07 -19.12
C TYR A 306 29.92 17.78 -18.56
N LEU A 307 30.03 17.08 -17.45
CA LEU A 307 31.30 16.79 -16.81
C LEU A 307 31.91 15.52 -17.40
N PRO A 308 33.25 15.42 -17.43
CA PRO A 308 33.91 14.23 -17.90
C PRO A 308 33.76 13.06 -16.91
N ASP A 309 33.74 11.85 -17.45
CA ASP A 309 33.81 10.61 -16.70
C ASP A 309 35.20 9.98 -16.81
N LEU A 310 35.70 9.40 -15.70
CA LEU A 310 36.97 8.68 -15.62
C LEU A 310 36.71 7.18 -15.48
N ALA A 311 37.07 6.41 -16.52
CA ALA A 311 36.96 4.96 -16.48
C ALA A 311 38.34 4.32 -16.20
N LEU A 312 38.41 3.46 -15.20
CA LEU A 312 39.56 2.67 -14.81
C LEU A 312 39.28 1.21 -15.15
N ASN A 313 40.14 0.61 -16.00
CA ASN A 313 40.01 -0.78 -16.39
C ASN A 313 41.34 -1.51 -16.15
N TYR A 314 41.25 -2.65 -15.47
CA TYR A 314 42.36 -3.56 -15.26
C TYR A 314 41.95 -4.96 -15.73
N THR A 315 42.75 -5.57 -16.56
CA THR A 315 42.49 -6.90 -17.10
C THR A 315 43.71 -7.78 -16.86
N TYR A 316 43.50 -9.00 -16.39
CA TYR A 316 44.56 -10.02 -16.21
C TYR A 316 44.07 -11.36 -16.75
N GLY A 317 44.83 -11.96 -17.68
CA GLY A 317 44.48 -13.27 -18.22
C GLY A 317 45.16 -13.58 -19.54
N ILE A 318 44.54 -14.46 -20.31
CA ILE A 318 44.99 -14.90 -21.63
C ILE A 318 44.21 -14.13 -22.69
N ASP A 319 44.95 -13.63 -23.70
CA ASP A 319 44.42 -13.04 -24.91
C ASP A 319 45.37 -13.43 -26.06
N ALA A 320 45.06 -14.54 -26.75
CA ALA A 320 46.00 -15.13 -27.69
C ALA A 320 45.32 -16.05 -28.73
N ALA A 321 46.06 -16.36 -29.78
CA ALA A 321 45.63 -17.31 -30.80
C ALA A 321 45.44 -18.75 -30.30
N GLN A 322 45.92 -19.07 -29.11
CA GLN A 322 45.84 -20.39 -28.50
C GLN A 322 45.47 -20.30 -27.02
N PHE A 323 44.58 -21.18 -26.57
CA PHE A 323 44.21 -21.29 -25.14
C PHE A 323 45.31 -22.00 -24.35
N ALA A 324 46.42 -21.32 -24.20
CA ALA A 324 47.58 -21.82 -23.44
C ALA A 324 48.31 -20.64 -22.80
N THR A 325 48.93 -20.86 -21.65
CA THR A 325 49.72 -19.84 -20.95
C THR A 325 51.02 -19.50 -21.65
N LYS A 326 51.51 -20.41 -22.53
CA LYS A 326 52.69 -20.20 -23.39
C LYS A 326 52.34 -20.58 -24.83
N GLY A 327 52.67 -19.72 -25.77
CA GLY A 327 52.59 -19.98 -27.20
C GLY A 327 53.61 -21.01 -27.67
N MET A 328 53.40 -21.58 -28.89
CA MET A 328 54.35 -22.50 -29.49
C MET A 328 55.70 -21.82 -29.85
N ASP A 329 55.68 -20.50 -29.98
CA ASP A 329 56.86 -19.63 -30.20
C ASP A 329 57.60 -19.27 -28.89
N GLY A 330 57.18 -19.81 -27.74
CA GLY A 330 57.75 -19.53 -26.43
C GLY A 330 57.24 -18.22 -25.79
N SER A 331 56.38 -17.47 -26.44
CA SER A 331 55.78 -16.26 -25.91
C SER A 331 54.83 -16.56 -24.73
N HIS A 332 54.75 -15.64 -23.77
CA HIS A 332 53.76 -15.72 -22.67
C HIS A 332 52.45 -15.12 -23.10
N ASN A 333 51.40 -15.94 -23.10
CA ASN A 333 50.02 -15.52 -23.42
C ASN A 333 49.27 -14.99 -22.18
N LEU A 334 49.82 -15.23 -20.99
CA LEU A 334 49.27 -14.71 -19.72
C LEU A 334 49.87 -13.33 -19.45
N GLY A 335 49.02 -12.31 -19.35
CA GLY A 335 49.50 -10.95 -19.16
C GLY A 335 48.44 -10.09 -18.46
N TYR A 336 48.74 -8.80 -18.35
CA TYR A 336 47.79 -7.81 -17.82
C TYR A 336 47.79 -6.56 -18.73
N SER A 337 46.65 -5.85 -18.69
CA SER A 337 46.58 -4.49 -19.19
C SER A 337 45.87 -3.60 -18.17
N ALA A 338 46.31 -2.36 -18.08
CA ALA A 338 45.67 -1.33 -17.28
C ALA A 338 45.43 -0.11 -18.13
N SER A 339 44.22 0.41 -18.13
CA SER A 339 43.87 1.62 -18.86
C SER A 339 43.12 2.60 -17.99
N VAL A 340 43.37 3.88 -18.25
CA VAL A 340 42.63 5.01 -17.67
C VAL A 340 42.11 5.79 -18.86
N THR A 341 40.77 5.90 -18.92
CA THR A 341 40.10 6.61 -20.04
C THR A 341 39.36 7.81 -19.46
N LEU A 342 39.56 8.98 -20.03
CA LEU A 342 38.83 10.20 -19.69
C LEU A 342 37.92 10.55 -20.86
N ASP A 343 36.61 10.41 -20.65
CA ASP A 343 35.60 10.73 -21.65
C ASP A 343 35.05 12.13 -21.42
N ILE A 344 35.28 13.04 -22.37
CA ILE A 344 34.82 14.44 -22.30
C ILE A 344 33.72 14.64 -23.33
N PRO A 345 32.47 14.90 -22.92
CA PRO A 345 31.38 15.20 -23.86
C PRO A 345 31.57 16.59 -24.49
N VAL A 346 31.89 16.65 -25.79
CA VAL A 346 32.18 17.94 -26.47
C VAL A 346 30.96 18.48 -27.21
N TRP A 347 30.14 17.62 -27.79
CA TRP A 347 29.01 18.02 -28.62
C TRP A 347 27.93 16.95 -28.68
N ASP A 348 26.68 17.32 -28.42
CA ASP A 348 25.52 16.42 -28.40
C ASP A 348 24.27 17.01 -29.09
N TRP A 349 24.42 17.99 -29.95
CA TRP A 349 23.32 18.68 -30.63
C TRP A 349 22.32 19.33 -29.66
N PHE A 350 22.79 19.86 -28.54
CA PHE A 350 22.03 20.51 -27.46
C PHE A 350 21.14 19.56 -26.66
N ALA A 351 21.26 18.24 -26.83
CA ALA A 351 20.43 17.28 -26.10
C ALA A 351 20.57 17.42 -24.57
N THR A 352 21.79 17.58 -24.06
CA THR A 352 22.04 17.80 -22.62
C THR A 352 21.42 19.11 -22.12
N ARG A 353 21.51 20.20 -22.89
CA ARG A 353 20.83 21.47 -22.55
C ARG A 353 19.32 21.28 -22.41
N ASP A 354 18.71 20.56 -23.34
CA ASP A 354 17.26 20.38 -23.33
C ASP A 354 16.83 19.41 -22.20
N ARG A 355 17.66 18.41 -21.84
CA ARG A 355 17.46 17.58 -20.63
C ARG A 355 17.55 18.41 -19.35
N VAL A 356 18.51 19.33 -19.22
CA VAL A 356 18.59 20.26 -18.08
C VAL A 356 17.32 21.09 -18.00
N ARG A 357 16.85 21.66 -19.11
CA ARG A 357 15.62 22.45 -19.13
C ARG A 357 14.37 21.62 -18.76
N GLN A 358 14.30 20.39 -19.23
CA GLN A 358 13.23 19.46 -18.85
C GLN A 358 13.24 19.17 -17.33
N SER A 359 14.42 18.94 -16.76
CA SER A 359 14.58 18.73 -15.30
C SER A 359 14.24 19.98 -14.51
N GLU A 360 14.58 21.17 -15.00
CA GLU A 360 14.21 22.45 -14.37
C GLU A 360 12.70 22.66 -14.35
N ILE A 361 12.00 22.36 -15.46
CA ILE A 361 10.53 22.39 -15.51
C ILE A 361 9.93 21.41 -14.47
N SER A 362 10.45 20.18 -14.41
CA SER A 362 9.99 19.18 -13.45
C SER A 362 10.21 19.62 -11.99
N ARG A 363 11.34 20.27 -11.69
CA ARG A 363 11.62 20.87 -10.38
C ARG A 363 10.61 21.98 -10.04
N ASP A 364 10.29 22.85 -10.98
CA ASP A 364 9.37 23.96 -10.75
C ASP A 364 7.93 23.44 -10.52
N VAL A 365 7.55 22.33 -11.17
CA VAL A 365 6.31 21.60 -10.87
C VAL A 365 6.35 21.05 -9.44
N ALA A 366 7.44 20.40 -9.03
CA ALA A 366 7.57 19.89 -7.66
C ALA A 366 7.44 20.98 -6.60
N ARG A 367 8.05 22.17 -6.81
CA ARG A 367 7.92 23.34 -5.94
C ARG A 367 6.49 23.87 -5.88
N THR A 368 5.80 23.91 -7.02
CA THR A 368 4.39 24.32 -7.07
C THR A 368 3.53 23.31 -6.30
N THR A 369 3.80 22.01 -6.44
CA THR A 369 3.12 20.94 -5.69
C THR A 369 3.34 21.09 -4.19
N LEU A 370 4.58 21.33 -3.74
CA LEU A 370 4.88 21.59 -2.34
C LEU A 370 4.08 22.79 -1.78
N SER A 371 4.06 23.93 -2.50
CA SER A 371 3.28 25.10 -2.10
C SER A 371 1.78 24.79 -2.04
N ASN A 372 1.25 23.97 -2.96
CA ASN A 372 -0.14 23.53 -2.92
C ASN A 372 -0.42 22.61 -1.73
N THR A 373 0.48 21.65 -1.45
CA THR A 373 0.37 20.76 -0.29
C THR A 373 0.35 21.56 1.02
N GLN A 374 1.23 22.56 1.17
CA GLN A 374 1.24 23.42 2.36
C GLN A 374 -0.09 24.14 2.55
N ARG A 375 -0.63 24.75 1.48
CA ARG A 375 -1.93 25.45 1.55
C ARG A 375 -3.08 24.51 1.86
N LYS A 376 -3.06 23.30 1.25
CA LYS A 376 -4.08 22.28 1.48
C LYS A 376 -4.05 21.79 2.93
N LEU A 377 -2.87 21.56 3.49
CA LEU A 377 -2.73 21.13 4.89
C LEU A 377 -3.25 22.16 5.89
N ILE A 378 -3.02 23.46 5.63
CA ILE A 378 -3.57 24.53 6.47
C ILE A 378 -5.10 24.52 6.40
N ALA A 379 -5.67 24.40 5.19
CA ALA A 379 -7.12 24.35 5.01
C ALA A 379 -7.75 23.11 5.67
N THR A 380 -7.14 21.93 5.50
CA THR A 380 -7.60 20.68 6.13
C THR A 380 -7.51 20.77 7.67
N LEU A 381 -6.45 21.38 8.21
CA LEU A 381 -6.36 21.60 9.65
C LEU A 381 -7.51 22.46 10.18
N ASP A 382 -7.79 23.60 9.51
CA ASP A 382 -8.88 24.48 9.91
C ASP A 382 -10.24 23.79 9.80
N GLU A 383 -10.45 23.00 8.75
CA GLU A 383 -11.66 22.24 8.51
C GLU A 383 -11.86 21.15 9.57
N ASP A 384 -10.87 20.29 9.78
CA ASP A 384 -10.95 19.18 10.75
C ASP A 384 -11.08 19.67 12.19
N TYR A 385 -10.40 20.79 12.53
CA TYR A 385 -10.51 21.37 13.87
C TYR A 385 -11.90 21.97 14.09
N ALA A 386 -12.42 22.70 13.12
CA ALA A 386 -13.79 23.25 13.20
C ALA A 386 -14.85 22.15 13.26
N GLU A 387 -14.65 21.05 12.50
CA GLU A 387 -15.53 19.89 12.54
C GLU A 387 -15.50 19.21 13.90
N ALA A 388 -14.32 18.98 14.50
CA ALA A 388 -14.20 18.35 15.82
C ALA A 388 -14.85 19.21 16.92
N ALA A 389 -14.67 20.54 16.90
CA ALA A 389 -15.29 21.45 17.84
C ALA A 389 -16.82 21.46 17.67
N ALA A 390 -17.31 21.57 16.44
CA ALA A 390 -18.75 21.56 16.16
C ALA A 390 -19.41 20.22 16.53
N ALA A 391 -18.74 19.10 16.28
CA ALA A 391 -19.23 17.77 16.64
C ALA A 391 -19.30 17.58 18.15
N HIS A 392 -18.33 18.11 18.89
CA HIS A 392 -18.32 18.08 20.36
C HIS A 392 -19.50 18.88 20.95
N ASP A 393 -19.68 20.13 20.52
CA ASP A 393 -20.76 20.99 21.01
C ASP A 393 -22.15 20.44 20.62
N GLN A 394 -22.26 19.84 19.43
CA GLN A 394 -23.49 19.21 18.99
C GLN A 394 -23.84 17.97 19.81
N LEU A 395 -22.87 17.18 20.26
CA LEU A 395 -23.12 15.97 21.04
C LEU A 395 -23.76 16.29 22.39
N ASP A 396 -23.38 17.38 23.04
CA ASP A 396 -24.02 17.85 24.28
C ASP A 396 -25.49 18.19 24.07
N SER A 397 -25.80 18.89 22.95
CA SER A 397 -27.19 19.20 22.57
C SER A 397 -28.00 17.92 22.26
N LEU A 398 -27.39 16.93 21.57
CA LEU A 398 -28.06 15.67 21.27
C LEU A 398 -28.34 14.85 22.52
N ASN A 399 -27.43 14.83 23.52
CA ASN A 399 -27.66 14.20 24.80
C ASN A 399 -28.82 14.84 25.57
N LEU A 400 -28.90 16.18 25.55
CA LEU A 400 -30.04 16.91 26.15
C LEU A 400 -31.33 16.58 25.40
N SER A 401 -31.32 16.47 24.07
CA SER A 401 -32.50 16.12 23.28
C SER A 401 -33.03 14.73 23.63
N VAL A 402 -32.15 13.73 23.82
CA VAL A 402 -32.55 12.38 24.25
C VAL A 402 -33.22 12.42 25.63
N THR A 403 -32.61 13.11 26.59
CA THR A 403 -33.19 13.20 27.97
C THR A 403 -34.55 13.90 27.95
N THR A 404 -34.70 14.97 27.16
CA THR A 404 -35.96 15.71 27.05
C THR A 404 -37.04 14.89 26.34
N ALA A 405 -36.69 14.18 25.27
CA ALA A 405 -37.62 13.31 24.53
C ALA A 405 -38.06 12.10 25.40
N ALA A 406 -37.14 11.53 26.17
CA ALA A 406 -37.47 10.44 27.10
C ALA A 406 -38.45 10.89 28.21
N GLU A 407 -38.25 12.09 28.77
CA GLU A 407 -39.19 12.65 29.78
C GLU A 407 -40.52 13.01 29.14
N SER A 408 -40.54 13.57 27.93
CA SER A 408 -41.77 13.82 27.17
C SER A 408 -42.58 12.54 26.97
N LEU A 409 -41.92 11.46 26.48
CA LEU A 409 -42.57 10.16 26.31
C LEU A 409 -43.14 9.62 27.64
N ARG A 410 -42.37 9.72 28.71
CA ARG A 410 -42.81 9.28 30.04
C ARG A 410 -44.10 10.00 30.48
N LEU A 411 -44.14 11.32 30.33
CA LEU A 411 -45.31 12.13 30.71
C LEU A 411 -46.52 11.85 29.79
N THR A 412 -46.32 11.79 28.48
CA THR A 412 -47.38 11.49 27.50
C THR A 412 -47.97 10.09 27.75
N ARG A 413 -47.19 9.09 28.10
CA ARG A 413 -47.66 7.76 28.46
C ARG A 413 -48.51 7.78 29.76
N LEU A 414 -48.14 8.61 30.72
CA LEU A 414 -48.96 8.80 31.96
C LEU A 414 -50.30 9.43 31.61
N SER A 415 -50.33 10.52 30.84
CA SER A 415 -51.58 11.17 30.39
C SER A 415 -52.45 10.25 29.55
N TYR A 416 -51.83 9.45 28.64
CA TYR A 416 -52.56 8.42 27.90
C TYR A 416 -53.15 7.36 28.81
N SER A 417 -52.43 6.93 29.83
CA SER A 417 -52.93 5.95 30.80
C SER A 417 -54.11 6.51 31.63
N ALA A 418 -54.12 7.81 31.88
CA ALA A 418 -55.20 8.51 32.55
C ALA A 418 -56.42 8.80 31.65
N GLY A 419 -56.29 8.54 30.32
CA GLY A 419 -57.36 8.84 29.34
C GLY A 419 -57.42 10.31 28.89
N GLU A 420 -56.41 11.11 29.19
CA GLU A 420 -56.34 12.55 28.91
C GLU A 420 -55.86 12.89 27.53
N THR A 421 -55.04 12.00 26.90
CA THR A 421 -54.42 12.23 25.58
C THR A 421 -54.73 11.08 24.63
N PRO A 422 -54.79 11.35 23.31
CA PRO A 422 -54.98 10.33 22.29
C PRO A 422 -53.68 9.52 22.05
N ILE A 423 -53.82 8.31 21.52
CA ILE A 423 -52.69 7.42 21.17
C ILE A 423 -51.70 8.07 20.23
N LEU A 424 -52.13 8.98 19.36
CA LEU A 424 -51.26 9.66 18.39
C LEU A 424 -50.11 10.43 19.07
N GLU A 425 -50.39 11.07 20.21
CA GLU A 425 -49.36 11.78 20.97
C GLU A 425 -48.32 10.85 21.54
N VAL A 426 -48.71 9.63 21.97
CA VAL A 426 -47.76 8.60 22.44
C VAL A 426 -46.88 8.16 21.29
N VAL A 427 -47.46 7.88 20.12
CA VAL A 427 -46.72 7.52 18.90
C VAL A 427 -45.75 8.62 18.47
N ASP A 428 -46.15 9.89 18.54
CA ASP A 428 -45.30 11.03 18.16
C ASP A 428 -44.16 11.22 19.19
N ALA A 429 -44.41 11.00 20.50
CA ALA A 429 -43.36 11.04 21.52
C ALA A 429 -42.38 9.87 21.39
N GLU A 430 -42.83 8.65 21.03
CA GLU A 430 -41.97 7.49 20.71
C GLU A 430 -41.11 7.74 19.51
N ASN A 431 -41.68 8.32 18.45
CA ASN A 431 -40.96 8.71 17.23
C ASN A 431 -39.88 9.75 17.55
N SER A 432 -40.19 10.75 18.37
CA SER A 432 -39.27 11.80 18.79
C SER A 432 -38.10 11.24 19.60
N LEU A 433 -38.36 10.34 20.55
CA LEU A 433 -37.29 9.68 21.32
C LEU A 433 -36.38 8.83 20.41
N THR A 434 -36.97 7.99 19.55
CA THR A 434 -36.22 7.14 18.63
C THR A 434 -35.32 7.98 17.71
N THR A 435 -35.86 9.08 17.17
CA THR A 435 -35.11 10.01 16.31
C THR A 435 -33.97 10.68 17.06
N ALA A 436 -34.20 11.13 18.32
CA ALA A 436 -33.17 11.73 19.15
C ALA A 436 -32.04 10.73 19.50
N GLU A 437 -32.39 9.48 19.83
CA GLU A 437 -31.40 8.43 20.12
C GLU A 437 -30.57 8.09 18.91
N LEU A 438 -31.16 7.93 17.71
CA LEU A 438 -30.42 7.68 16.47
C LEU A 438 -29.50 8.85 16.12
N ALA A 439 -30.00 10.09 16.25
CA ALA A 439 -29.19 11.29 16.01
C ALA A 439 -27.99 11.40 16.98
N ARG A 440 -28.16 10.98 18.25
CA ARG A 440 -27.06 10.91 19.20
C ARG A 440 -25.98 9.88 18.79
N GLU A 441 -26.39 8.70 18.30
CA GLU A 441 -25.43 7.70 17.82
C GLU A 441 -24.67 8.20 16.60
N ASP A 442 -25.33 8.91 15.67
CA ASP A 442 -24.67 9.56 14.52
C ASP A 442 -23.70 10.68 14.97
N GLY A 443 -24.11 11.49 15.96
CA GLY A 443 -23.25 12.50 16.58
C GLY A 443 -22.00 11.92 17.22
N ASN A 444 -22.11 10.77 17.90
CA ASN A 444 -20.97 10.05 18.46
C ASN A 444 -19.97 9.61 17.37
N VAL A 445 -20.46 9.04 16.27
CA VAL A 445 -19.59 8.65 15.13
C VAL A 445 -18.88 9.87 14.55
N ARG A 446 -19.63 10.96 14.34
CA ARG A 446 -19.12 12.21 13.80
C ARG A 446 -17.97 12.75 14.63
N LEU A 447 -18.14 12.84 15.95
CA LEU A 447 -17.09 13.30 16.87
C LEU A 447 -15.86 12.37 16.85
N GLN A 448 -16.07 11.06 16.92
CA GLN A 448 -14.99 10.09 16.94
C GLN A 448 -14.18 10.12 15.63
N THR A 449 -14.87 10.24 14.50
CA THR A 449 -14.22 10.36 13.18
C THR A 449 -13.44 11.68 13.05
N ALA A 450 -14.00 12.80 13.50
CA ALA A 450 -13.33 14.09 13.50
C ALA A 450 -12.07 14.09 14.38
N LEU A 451 -12.13 13.47 15.57
CA LEU A 451 -10.97 13.31 16.44
C LEU A 451 -9.90 12.40 15.82
N ALA A 452 -10.31 11.30 15.17
CA ALA A 452 -9.39 10.41 14.48
C ALA A 452 -8.68 11.16 13.32
N ASN A 453 -9.39 12.00 12.56
CA ASN A 453 -8.80 12.82 11.51
C ASN A 453 -7.76 13.82 12.07
N LEU A 454 -8.05 14.49 13.18
CA LEU A 454 -7.08 15.36 13.85
C LEU A 454 -5.83 14.58 14.32
N GLN A 455 -5.99 13.40 14.87
CA GLN A 455 -4.88 12.54 15.29
C GLN A 455 -4.03 12.08 14.12
N LEU A 456 -4.66 11.80 12.97
CA LEU A 456 -3.96 11.50 11.72
C LEU A 456 -3.12 12.66 11.22
N LEU A 457 -3.65 13.88 11.24
CA LEU A 457 -2.90 15.08 10.86
C LEU A 457 -1.69 15.29 11.75
N THR A 458 -1.82 15.03 13.06
CA THR A 458 -0.75 15.24 14.05
C THR A 458 0.23 14.07 14.15
N GLY A 459 -0.11 12.89 13.65
CA GLY A 459 0.72 11.70 13.76
C GLY A 459 0.79 11.09 15.16
N THR A 460 -0.27 11.23 15.94
CA THR A 460 -0.36 10.73 17.33
C THR A 460 -1.02 9.35 17.45
N ILE A 461 -1.41 8.75 16.32
CA ILE A 461 -1.89 7.35 16.23
C ILE A 461 -0.87 6.50 15.45
#